data_8984af45adb5606fbcda7847362f7338
#
_entry.id   8984af45adb5606fbcda7847362f7338
#
_cell.length_a   1.000
_cell.length_b   1.000
_cell.length_c   1.000
_cell.angle_alpha   90.00
_cell.angle_beta   90.00
_cell.angle_gamma   90.00
#
_symmetry.space_group_name_H-M   'P 1'
#
loop_
_entity.id
_entity.type
_entity.pdbx_description
1 polymer ?
#
loop_
_entity_poly.entity_id
_entity_poly.type
_entity_poly.pdbx_seq_one_letter_code
_entity_poly.pdbx_strand_id
1 'polypeptide(L)'
;MMLDKLKIDRSFVSGLLRNPQDESVVRAIIAIAGEFALLTTAEGVEDVETRNRLVELGVDQLQGFLVGRPAPATRADERRQ
;
A
#
# COMPACT_ATOMS: atom_id res chain seq x y z
N MET A 1 -18.94 4.03 -15.75
CA MET A 1 -18.45 3.27 -14.59
C MET A 1 -17.14 3.88 -14.09
N MET A 2 -17.04 4.03 -12.82
CA MET A 2 -15.88 4.69 -12.25
C MET A 2 -14.99 3.71 -11.54
N LEU A 3 -13.70 3.92 -11.69
CA LEU A 3 -12.74 3.22 -10.88
C LEU A 3 -12.71 3.87 -9.51
N ASP A 4 -12.83 3.06 -8.48
CA ASP A 4 -12.78 3.56 -7.12
C ASP A 4 -11.41 3.40 -6.50
N LYS A 5 -10.62 2.46 -7.00
CA LYS A 5 -9.32 2.22 -6.39
C LYS A 5 -8.36 1.61 -7.40
N LEU A 6 -7.08 1.81 -7.10
CA LEU A 6 -5.98 1.18 -7.82
C LEU A 6 -5.33 0.19 -6.90
N LYS A 7 -5.05 -0.99 -7.42
CA LYS A 7 -4.38 -2.03 -6.66
C LYS A 7 -2.90 -2.03 -6.98
N ILE A 8 -2.10 -2.10 -5.95
CA ILE A 8 -0.65 -2.24 -6.10
C ILE A 8 -0.35 -3.72 -6.03
N ASP A 9 0.14 -4.27 -7.13
CA ASP A 9 0.37 -5.69 -7.26
C ASP A 9 1.37 -6.18 -6.22
N ARG A 10 1.18 -7.43 -5.77
CA ARG A 10 2.05 -7.98 -4.74
C ARG A 10 3.50 -8.03 -5.15
N SER A 11 3.78 -8.13 -6.44
CA SER A 11 5.17 -8.22 -6.88
C SER A 11 5.93 -6.95 -6.52
N PHE A 12 5.28 -5.78 -6.61
CA PHE A 12 5.93 -4.54 -6.21
C PHE A 12 5.98 -4.40 -4.70
N VAL A 13 4.96 -4.90 -4.02
CA VAL A 13 4.92 -4.83 -2.57
C VAL A 13 6.03 -5.71 -1.96
N SER A 14 6.24 -6.89 -2.52
CA SER A 14 7.24 -7.80 -1.97
C SER A 14 8.66 -7.27 -2.15
N GLY A 15 8.90 -6.46 -3.16
CA GLY A 15 10.23 -5.89 -3.38
C GLY A 15 10.42 -4.51 -2.82
N LEU A 16 9.43 -3.97 -2.16
CA LEU A 16 9.40 -2.57 -1.78
C LEU A 16 10.61 -2.13 -0.97
N LEU A 17 11.04 -2.93 -0.03
CA LEU A 17 12.10 -2.54 0.89
C LEU A 17 13.49 -2.79 0.34
N ARG A 18 13.60 -3.61 -0.70
CA ARG A 18 14.90 -4.01 -1.22
C ARG A 18 15.21 -3.49 -2.60
N ASN A 19 14.18 -3.11 -3.33
CA ASN A 19 14.34 -2.79 -4.74
C ASN A 19 13.87 -1.36 -4.99
N PRO A 20 14.80 -0.43 -5.23
CA PRO A 20 14.40 0.97 -5.43
C PRO A 20 13.42 1.17 -6.58
N GLN A 21 13.49 0.31 -7.61
CA GLN A 21 12.56 0.45 -8.72
C GLN A 21 11.14 0.11 -8.29
N ASP A 22 10.99 -0.89 -7.41
CA ASP A 22 9.67 -1.24 -6.92
C ASP A 22 9.10 -0.11 -6.08
N GLU A 23 9.92 0.51 -5.27
CA GLU A 23 9.45 1.66 -4.51
C GLU A 23 9.02 2.79 -5.43
N SER A 24 9.77 3.02 -6.50
CA SER A 24 9.41 4.08 -7.45
C SER A 24 8.06 3.81 -8.09
N VAL A 25 7.79 2.55 -8.44
CA VAL A 25 6.51 2.20 -9.02
C VAL A 25 5.38 2.44 -8.03
N VAL A 26 5.58 2.01 -6.79
CA VAL A 26 4.56 2.21 -5.76
C VAL A 26 4.28 3.69 -5.56
N ARG A 27 5.32 4.51 -5.49
CA ARG A 27 5.14 5.94 -5.31
C ARG A 27 4.38 6.54 -6.49
N ALA A 28 4.69 6.10 -7.70
CA ALA A 28 4.01 6.61 -8.90
C ALA A 28 2.52 6.25 -8.87
N ILE A 29 2.20 5.03 -8.48
CA ILE A 29 0.81 4.60 -8.41
C ILE A 29 0.05 5.44 -7.39
N ILE A 30 0.65 5.68 -6.24
CA ILE A 30 0.00 6.47 -5.20
C ILE A 30 -0.20 7.91 -5.68
N ALA A 31 0.78 8.46 -6.38
CA ALA A 31 0.64 9.82 -6.89
C ALA A 31 -0.47 9.92 -7.93
N ILE A 32 -0.53 8.95 -8.83
CA ILE A 32 -1.58 8.94 -9.86
C ILE A 32 -2.95 8.82 -9.21
N ALA A 33 -3.06 7.92 -8.24
CA ALA A 33 -4.33 7.73 -7.56
C ALA A 33 -4.79 9.03 -6.90
N GLY A 34 -3.85 9.75 -6.31
CA GLY A 34 -4.19 11.02 -5.68
C GLY A 34 -4.72 12.05 -6.67
N GLU A 35 -4.15 12.07 -7.87
CA GLU A 35 -4.60 13.00 -8.90
C GLU A 35 -6.03 12.73 -9.34
N PHE A 36 -6.43 11.47 -9.31
CA PHE A 36 -7.76 11.09 -9.78
C PHE A 36 -8.72 10.78 -8.63
N ALA A 37 -8.33 11.09 -7.42
CA ALA A 37 -9.17 10.85 -6.24
C ALA A 37 -9.55 9.38 -6.09
N LEU A 38 -8.59 8.49 -6.40
CA LEU A 38 -8.79 7.07 -6.25
C LEU A 38 -8.08 6.60 -5.00
N LEU A 39 -8.62 5.55 -4.40
CA LEU A 39 -7.96 4.91 -3.26
C LEU A 39 -6.92 3.94 -3.77
N THR A 40 -5.89 3.70 -2.96
CA THR A 40 -4.89 2.69 -3.29
C THR A 40 -4.98 1.53 -2.31
N THR A 41 -4.82 0.33 -2.83
CA THR A 41 -4.80 -0.89 -2.03
C THR A 41 -3.53 -1.65 -2.35
N ALA A 42 -2.74 -1.95 -1.33
CA ALA A 42 -1.53 -2.74 -1.50
C ALA A 42 -1.85 -4.20 -1.21
N GLU A 43 -1.50 -5.08 -2.14
CA GLU A 43 -1.76 -6.51 -2.02
C GLU A 43 -0.50 -7.25 -1.59
N GLY A 44 -0.69 -8.32 -0.83
CA GLY A 44 0.43 -9.19 -0.49
C GLY A 44 1.32 -8.65 0.60
N VAL A 45 0.76 -7.89 1.53
CA VAL A 45 1.52 -7.36 2.66
C VAL A 45 1.78 -8.48 3.65
N GLU A 46 3.05 -8.84 3.84
CA GLU A 46 3.38 -10.02 4.63
C GLU A 46 4.20 -9.74 5.87
N ASP A 47 4.68 -8.53 6.04
CA ASP A 47 5.43 -8.23 7.25
C ASP A 47 5.18 -6.78 7.68
N VAL A 48 5.56 -6.53 8.92
CA VAL A 48 5.30 -5.23 9.54
C VAL A 48 6.12 -4.13 8.89
N GLU A 49 7.35 -4.43 8.51
CA GLU A 49 8.20 -3.40 7.92
C GLU A 49 7.65 -2.90 6.60
N THR A 50 7.21 -3.83 5.75
CA THR A 50 6.61 -3.46 4.48
C THR A 50 5.32 -2.67 4.71
N ARG A 51 4.51 -3.14 5.65
CA ARG A 51 3.29 -2.44 6.00
C ARG A 51 3.57 -1.00 6.43
N ASN A 52 4.53 -0.82 7.31
CA ASN A 52 4.85 0.51 7.79
C ASN A 52 5.33 1.42 6.68
N ARG A 53 6.14 0.87 5.76
CA ARG A 53 6.62 1.68 4.65
C ARG A 53 5.47 2.09 3.74
N LEU A 54 4.53 1.19 3.48
CA LEU A 54 3.38 1.52 2.65
C LEU A 54 2.53 2.62 3.28
N VAL A 55 2.36 2.56 4.59
CA VAL A 55 1.63 3.61 5.29
C VAL A 55 2.35 4.93 5.15
N GLU A 56 3.68 4.94 5.29
CA GLU A 56 4.45 6.16 5.12
C GLU A 56 4.31 6.74 3.72
N LEU A 57 4.22 5.87 2.73
CA LEU A 57 4.10 6.31 1.35
C LEU A 57 2.71 6.81 1.01
N GLY A 58 1.71 6.51 1.84
CA GLY A 58 0.39 7.06 1.67
C GLY A 58 -0.65 6.13 1.10
N VAL A 59 -0.42 4.83 1.16
CA VAL A 59 -1.42 3.88 0.69
C VAL A 59 -2.65 3.93 1.58
N ASP A 60 -3.82 3.70 0.99
CA ASP A 60 -5.07 3.83 1.72
C ASP A 60 -5.53 2.55 2.38
N GLN A 61 -5.27 1.40 1.76
CA GLN A 61 -5.72 0.11 2.26
C GLN A 61 -4.64 -0.94 2.10
N LEU A 62 -4.68 -1.93 2.97
CA LEU A 62 -3.70 -3.00 2.97
C LEU A 62 -4.43 -4.33 2.91
N GLN A 63 -3.84 -5.28 2.19
CA GLN A 63 -4.38 -6.62 2.07
C GLN A 63 -3.24 -7.61 2.03
N GLY A 64 -3.39 -8.74 2.73
CA GLY A 64 -2.37 -9.76 2.68
C GLY A 64 -2.36 -10.61 3.91
N PHE A 65 -1.31 -11.41 4.01
CA PHE A 65 -1.16 -12.36 5.10
C PHE A 65 -1.32 -11.68 6.46
N LEU A 66 -0.74 -10.51 6.61
CA LEU A 66 -0.73 -9.83 7.89
C LEU A 66 -2.09 -9.34 8.31
N VAL A 67 -2.88 -8.85 7.35
CA VAL A 67 -4.18 -8.26 7.67
C VAL A 67 -5.36 -9.09 7.17
N GLY A 68 -5.10 -10.12 6.39
CA GLY A 68 -6.13 -11.03 5.90
C GLY A 68 -6.91 -10.46 4.75
N ARG A 69 -7.62 -9.39 4.97
CA ARG A 69 -8.42 -8.76 3.94
C ARG A 69 -8.16 -7.26 3.98
N PRO A 70 -8.63 -6.52 2.97
CA PRO A 70 -8.34 -5.10 2.94
C PRO A 70 -8.78 -4.41 4.22
N ALA A 71 -7.93 -3.54 4.71
CA ALA A 71 -8.19 -2.77 5.91
C ALA A 71 -7.57 -1.40 5.73
N PRO A 72 -8.09 -0.40 6.44
CA PRO A 72 -7.50 0.93 6.37
C PRO A 72 -6.05 0.91 6.79
N ALA A 73 -5.23 1.71 6.12
CA ALA A 73 -3.84 1.86 6.48
C ALA A 73 -3.74 2.92 7.56
N THR A 74 -3.15 2.55 8.69
CA THR A 74 -2.95 3.49 9.77
C THR A 74 -1.53 3.36 10.27
N ARG A 75 -1.04 4.40 10.88
CA ARG A 75 0.28 4.36 11.47
C ARG A 75 0.31 3.34 12.60
N ALA A 76 1.46 2.71 12.76
CA ALA A 76 1.58 1.68 13.78
C ALA A 76 1.28 2.23 15.17
N ASP A 77 1.76 3.44 15.44
CA ASP A 77 1.54 4.02 16.76
C ASP A 77 0.09 4.40 16.98
N GLU A 78 -0.65 4.69 15.92
CA GLU A 78 -2.06 5.00 16.03
C GLU A 78 -2.88 3.76 16.31
N ARG A 79 -2.38 2.61 15.90
CA ARG A 79 -3.12 1.38 16.08
C ARG A 79 -2.95 0.80 17.45
N ARG A 80 -1.93 1.23 18.15
CA ARG A 80 -1.70 0.72 19.46
C ARG A 80 -2.71 1.26 20.43
N GLN A 81 -3.28 0.37 21.15
CA GLN A 81 -4.29 0.75 22.11
C GLN A 81 -3.93 0.32 23.49
#